data_2b4ded9b8df897d7c1edc0370e85a05b
#
_entry.id   2b4ded9b8df897d7c1edc0370e85a05b
#
_cell.length_a   1.000
_cell.length_b   1.000
_cell.length_c   1.000
_cell.angle_alpha   90.00
_cell.angle_beta   90.00
_cell.angle_gamma   90.00
#
_symmetry.space_group_name_H-M   'P 1'
#
loop_
_entity.id
_entity.type
_entity.pdbx_description
1 polymer ?
#
loop_
_entity_poly.entity_id
_entity_poly.type
_entity_poly.pdbx_seq_one_letter_code
_entity_poly.pdbx_strand_id
1 'polypeptide(L)'
;MPLYKVAGAAAAAGKSLEEVAAIAQKFADNMATIAVATKGATHPATGMEIAHIAEGTMEVGMGQHGEGGGGTQPMKSADETAAIMMDALLKDLNVKAGEKLMVVINGSGATTLMEQLIVFRACHKLLAEKGIEVVASAVGEILTVQETAGFQMFIARMDDELLGYWNAPCRTPYYRN
;
A
#
# COMPACT_ATOMS: atom_id res chain seq x y z
N MET A 1 1.32 -7.29 -4.57
CA MET A 1 0.24 -8.31 -4.62
C MET A 1 -0.89 -7.88 -5.56
N PRO A 2 -1.49 -6.68 -5.53
CA PRO A 2 -2.63 -6.32 -6.39
C PRO A 2 -2.36 -6.49 -7.90
N LEU A 3 -1.21 -6.05 -8.40
CA LEU A 3 -0.80 -6.23 -9.80
C LEU A 3 -0.87 -7.70 -10.24
N TYR A 4 -0.29 -8.61 -9.47
CA TYR A 4 -0.30 -10.04 -9.79
C TYR A 4 -1.70 -10.64 -9.78
N LYS A 5 -2.57 -10.16 -8.87
CA LYS A 5 -3.95 -10.60 -8.81
C LYS A 5 -4.73 -10.17 -10.06
N VAL A 6 -4.59 -8.91 -10.47
CA VAL A 6 -5.26 -8.37 -11.68
C VAL A 6 -4.77 -9.10 -12.94
N ALA A 7 -3.45 -9.21 -13.13
CA ALA A 7 -2.86 -9.89 -14.27
C ALA A 7 -3.23 -11.40 -14.30
N GLY A 8 -3.18 -12.07 -13.15
CA GLY A 8 -3.57 -13.48 -13.02
C GLY A 8 -5.04 -13.71 -13.32
N ALA A 9 -5.93 -12.79 -12.91
CA ALA A 9 -7.35 -12.88 -13.22
C ALA A 9 -7.62 -12.69 -14.72
N ALA A 10 -6.92 -11.75 -15.37
CA ALA A 10 -7.00 -11.58 -16.82
C ALA A 10 -6.53 -12.84 -17.57
N ALA A 11 -5.43 -13.44 -17.15
CA ALA A 11 -4.93 -14.70 -17.72
C ALA A 11 -5.94 -15.85 -17.51
N ALA A 12 -6.52 -15.97 -16.32
CA ALA A 12 -7.55 -16.96 -16.01
C ALA A 12 -8.84 -16.76 -16.82
N ALA A 13 -9.14 -15.51 -17.22
CA ALA A 13 -10.24 -15.19 -18.13
C ALA A 13 -9.95 -15.51 -19.61
N GLY A 14 -8.79 -16.11 -19.92
CA GLY A 14 -8.40 -16.52 -21.27
C GLY A 14 -7.84 -15.38 -22.14
N LYS A 15 -7.39 -14.29 -21.55
CA LYS A 15 -6.73 -13.21 -22.26
C LYS A 15 -5.39 -13.65 -22.86
N SER A 16 -5.03 -13.11 -24.03
CA SER A 16 -3.73 -13.37 -24.65
C SER A 16 -2.58 -12.82 -23.81
N LEU A 17 -1.36 -13.21 -24.09
CA LEU A 17 -0.16 -12.66 -23.41
C LEU A 17 -0.09 -11.14 -23.54
N GLU A 18 -0.34 -10.64 -24.74
CA GLU A 18 -0.32 -9.19 -25.04
C GLU A 18 -1.40 -8.44 -24.27
N GLU A 19 -2.63 -9.00 -24.20
CA GLU A 19 -3.73 -8.41 -23.42
C GLU A 19 -3.41 -8.42 -21.92
N VAL A 20 -2.88 -9.52 -21.37
CA VAL A 20 -2.47 -9.60 -19.96
C VAL A 20 -1.37 -8.59 -19.66
N ALA A 21 -0.38 -8.46 -20.54
CA ALA A 21 0.69 -7.47 -20.38
C ALA A 21 0.14 -6.03 -20.41
N ALA A 22 -0.79 -5.73 -21.32
CA ALA A 22 -1.42 -4.40 -21.41
C ALA A 22 -2.25 -4.08 -20.16
N ILE A 23 -3.01 -5.05 -19.63
CA ILE A 23 -3.80 -4.88 -18.39
C ILE A 23 -2.87 -4.67 -17.19
N ALA A 24 -1.78 -5.45 -17.10
CA ALA A 24 -0.79 -5.30 -16.04
C ALA A 24 -0.11 -3.93 -16.10
N GLN A 25 0.27 -3.46 -17.30
CA GLN A 25 0.87 -2.14 -17.49
C GLN A 25 -0.12 -1.04 -17.14
N LYS A 26 -1.37 -1.14 -17.60
CA LYS A 26 -2.44 -0.20 -17.23
C LYS A 26 -2.58 -0.07 -15.71
N PHE A 27 -2.56 -1.20 -14.98
CA PHE A 27 -2.62 -1.18 -13.52
C PHE A 27 -1.36 -0.52 -12.93
N ALA A 28 -0.16 -0.86 -13.44
CA ALA A 28 1.10 -0.31 -12.98
C ALA A 28 1.18 1.22 -13.18
N ASP A 29 0.71 1.73 -14.31
CA ASP A 29 0.71 3.17 -14.63
C ASP A 29 -0.30 3.96 -13.77
N ASN A 30 -1.23 3.27 -13.13
CA ASN A 30 -2.29 3.88 -12.31
C ASN A 30 -2.15 3.59 -10.81
N MET A 31 -0.98 3.14 -10.35
CA MET A 31 -0.74 2.88 -8.94
C MET A 31 0.44 3.69 -8.40
N ALA A 32 0.39 4.01 -7.11
CA ALA A 32 1.47 4.62 -6.37
C ALA A 32 1.57 4.03 -4.96
N THR A 33 2.76 4.09 -4.37
CA THR A 33 3.02 3.53 -3.04
C THR A 33 4.02 4.37 -2.28
N ILE A 34 3.86 4.42 -0.96
CA ILE A 34 4.79 5.06 -0.03
C ILE A 34 4.79 4.28 1.28
N ALA A 35 5.93 4.19 1.94
CA ALA A 35 6.02 3.55 3.25
C ALA A 35 6.43 4.55 4.33
N VAL A 36 6.09 4.22 5.57
CA VAL A 36 6.57 4.87 6.78
C VAL A 36 7.11 3.81 7.72
N ALA A 37 8.20 4.12 8.40
CA ALA A 37 8.71 3.31 9.50
C ALA A 37 8.98 4.18 10.73
N THR A 38 8.76 3.60 11.92
CA THR A 38 8.96 4.24 13.22
C THR A 38 10.00 3.51 14.07
N LYS A 39 10.36 2.29 13.66
CA LYS A 39 11.44 1.49 14.24
C LYS A 39 11.98 0.54 13.19
N GLY A 40 13.29 0.34 13.18
CA GLY A 40 13.96 -0.62 12.32
C GLY A 40 13.69 -2.07 12.72
N ALA A 41 14.34 -2.98 12.01
CA ALA A 41 14.27 -4.43 12.22
C ALA A 41 15.57 -4.97 12.80
N THR A 42 15.55 -6.23 13.25
CA THR A 42 16.73 -6.97 13.71
C THR A 42 17.19 -7.95 12.64
N HIS A 43 18.47 -7.89 12.29
CA HIS A 43 19.05 -8.85 11.35
C HIS A 43 19.09 -10.25 12.00
N PRO A 44 18.40 -11.25 11.44
CA PRO A 44 18.18 -12.53 12.14
C PRO A 44 19.46 -13.32 12.40
N ALA A 45 20.48 -13.19 11.57
CA ALA A 45 21.72 -13.94 11.74
C ALA A 45 22.75 -13.23 12.64
N THR A 46 22.71 -11.90 12.77
CA THR A 46 23.72 -11.13 13.53
C THR A 46 23.18 -10.47 14.78
N GLY A 47 21.84 -10.33 14.92
CA GLY A 47 21.21 -9.58 15.99
C GLY A 47 21.41 -8.06 15.89
N MET A 48 22.00 -7.56 14.81
CA MET A 48 22.22 -6.13 14.62
C MET A 48 20.94 -5.44 14.16
N GLU A 49 20.74 -4.21 14.58
CA GLU A 49 19.64 -3.37 14.09
C GLU A 49 19.85 -3.01 12.60
N ILE A 50 18.78 -3.13 11.84
CA ILE A 50 18.71 -2.72 10.42
C ILE A 50 17.85 -1.48 10.36
N ALA A 51 18.30 -0.45 9.61
CA ALA A 51 17.57 0.80 9.41
C ALA A 51 17.20 1.48 10.73
N HIS A 52 18.22 1.92 11.48
CA HIS A 52 18.03 2.63 12.77
C HIS A 52 17.19 3.89 12.59
N ILE A 53 16.10 4.00 13.36
CA ILE A 53 15.23 5.18 13.43
C ILE A 53 15.25 5.68 14.87
N ALA A 54 15.59 6.96 15.05
CA ALA A 54 15.71 7.55 16.37
C ALA A 54 14.32 7.60 17.08
N GLU A 55 14.32 7.38 18.39
CA GLU A 55 13.10 7.43 19.20
C GLU A 55 12.37 8.77 19.03
N GLY A 56 11.04 8.73 18.94
CA GLY A 56 10.20 9.92 18.73
C GLY A 56 10.23 10.46 17.28
N THR A 57 10.83 9.72 16.35
CA THR A 57 10.85 10.08 14.93
C THR A 57 10.20 9.02 14.07
N MET A 58 9.89 9.38 12.84
CA MET A 58 9.46 8.47 11.78
C MET A 58 10.18 8.81 10.48
N GLU A 59 10.41 7.81 9.65
CA GLU A 59 10.92 7.97 8.30
C GLU A 59 9.81 7.69 7.29
N VAL A 60 9.49 8.69 6.45
CA VAL A 60 8.46 8.58 5.41
C VAL A 60 9.14 8.49 4.04
N GLY A 61 8.64 7.59 3.18
CA GLY A 61 9.24 7.32 1.86
C GLY A 61 10.35 6.27 1.91
N MET A 62 10.46 5.51 2.99
CA MET A 62 11.35 4.36 3.07
C MET A 62 10.98 3.31 2.00
N GLY A 63 11.96 2.69 1.39
CA GLY A 63 11.77 1.57 0.47
C GLY A 63 11.31 0.31 1.18
N GLN A 64 10.77 -0.65 0.43
CA GLN A 64 10.21 -1.89 0.96
C GLN A 64 11.24 -2.73 1.75
N HIS A 65 12.51 -2.63 1.42
CA HIS A 65 13.58 -3.39 2.07
C HIS A 65 14.40 -2.54 3.06
N GLY A 66 13.88 -1.38 3.48
CA GLY A 66 14.53 -0.48 4.42
C GLY A 66 15.49 0.52 3.77
N GLU A 67 15.44 0.67 2.45
CA GLU A 67 16.19 1.72 1.75
C GLU A 67 15.66 3.09 2.19
N GLY A 68 16.54 3.95 2.69
CA GLY A 68 16.21 5.32 3.06
C GLY A 68 15.76 6.13 1.84
N GLY A 69 14.80 7.02 2.01
CA GLY A 69 14.28 7.75 0.85
C GLY A 69 13.64 9.10 1.12
N GLY A 70 12.74 9.19 2.08
CA GLY A 70 11.90 10.38 2.23
C GLY A 70 12.34 11.36 3.30
N GLY A 71 13.22 10.94 4.16
CA GLY A 71 13.73 11.73 5.29
C GLY A 71 13.00 11.51 6.60
N THR A 72 13.73 11.78 7.67
CA THR A 72 13.28 11.64 9.05
C THR A 72 12.52 12.89 9.49
N GLN A 73 11.42 12.70 10.20
CA GLN A 73 10.63 13.77 10.80
C GLN A 73 10.11 13.36 12.19
N PRO A 74 9.66 14.30 13.04
CA PRO A 74 9.06 13.96 14.32
C PRO A 74 7.86 13.01 14.15
N MET A 75 7.70 12.11 15.11
CA MET A 75 6.53 11.19 15.18
C MET A 75 5.22 11.98 15.10
N LYS A 76 4.29 11.49 14.30
CA LYS A 76 2.97 12.08 14.12
C LYS A 76 1.87 11.11 14.58
N SER A 77 0.67 11.64 14.77
CA SER A 77 -0.52 10.80 14.97
C SER A 77 -0.83 9.97 13.73
N ALA A 78 -1.63 8.92 13.88
CA ALA A 78 -2.06 8.09 12.76
C ALA A 78 -2.81 8.92 11.68
N ASP A 79 -3.64 9.87 12.09
CA ASP A 79 -4.40 10.73 11.17
C ASP A 79 -3.46 11.68 10.39
N GLU A 80 -2.49 12.30 11.06
CA GLU A 80 -1.49 13.16 10.41
C GLU A 80 -0.57 12.36 9.47
N THR A 81 -0.12 11.18 9.90
CA THR A 81 0.72 10.30 9.08
C THR A 81 -0.04 9.85 7.83
N ALA A 82 -1.30 9.43 7.99
CA ALA A 82 -2.17 9.06 6.86
C ALA A 82 -2.35 10.24 5.90
N ALA A 83 -2.53 11.46 6.39
CA ALA A 83 -2.69 12.65 5.56
C ALA A 83 -1.41 12.95 4.75
N ILE A 84 -0.24 12.93 5.39
CA ILE A 84 1.06 13.16 4.71
C ILE A 84 1.27 12.14 3.58
N MET A 85 1.04 10.86 3.87
CA MET A 85 1.22 9.79 2.89
C MET A 85 0.20 9.86 1.76
N MET A 86 -1.07 10.06 2.09
CA MET A 86 -2.16 10.14 1.10
C MET A 86 -1.99 11.35 0.18
N ASP A 87 -1.65 12.52 0.70
CA ASP A 87 -1.42 13.72 -0.12
C ASP A 87 -0.25 13.53 -1.08
N ALA A 88 0.83 12.84 -0.66
CA ALA A 88 1.94 12.50 -1.55
C ALA A 88 1.49 11.59 -2.70
N LEU A 89 0.72 10.53 -2.40
CA LEU A 89 0.24 9.58 -3.40
C LEU A 89 -0.78 10.19 -4.37
N LEU A 90 -1.73 10.99 -3.85
CA LEU A 90 -2.72 11.69 -4.68
C LEU A 90 -2.07 12.70 -5.63
N LYS A 91 -1.01 13.37 -5.15
CA LYS A 91 -0.23 14.31 -5.98
C LYS A 91 0.55 13.56 -7.06
N ASP A 92 1.22 12.47 -6.74
CA ASP A 92 2.01 11.66 -7.67
C ASP A 92 1.14 11.14 -8.83
N LEU A 93 0.00 10.55 -8.51
CA LEU A 93 -0.96 10.11 -9.53
C LEU A 93 -1.83 11.24 -10.12
N ASN A 94 -1.78 12.47 -9.60
CA ASN A 94 -2.65 13.56 -10.01
C ASN A 94 -4.15 13.20 -9.95
N VAL A 95 -4.56 12.57 -8.84
CA VAL A 95 -5.95 12.10 -8.63
C VAL A 95 -6.92 13.28 -8.50
N LYS A 96 -8.11 13.15 -9.05
CA LYS A 96 -9.16 14.17 -9.04
C LYS A 96 -10.41 13.70 -8.28
N ALA A 97 -11.21 14.66 -7.84
CA ALA A 97 -12.53 14.36 -7.30
C ALA A 97 -13.39 13.59 -8.31
N GLY A 98 -14.18 12.65 -7.82
CA GLY A 98 -15.01 11.74 -8.63
C GLY A 98 -14.29 10.47 -9.11
N GLU A 99 -12.97 10.36 -8.91
CA GLU A 99 -12.24 9.13 -9.26
C GLU A 99 -12.49 8.02 -8.22
N LYS A 100 -12.31 6.77 -8.68
CA LYS A 100 -12.45 5.55 -7.87
C LYS A 100 -11.07 4.99 -7.56
N LEU A 101 -10.78 4.73 -6.29
CA LEU A 101 -9.50 4.19 -5.85
C LEU A 101 -9.62 2.85 -5.13
N MET A 102 -8.62 2.02 -5.29
CA MET A 102 -8.22 0.98 -4.35
C MET A 102 -7.29 1.60 -3.31
N VAL A 103 -7.43 1.21 -2.04
CA VAL A 103 -6.51 1.56 -0.96
C VAL A 103 -6.03 0.29 -0.26
N VAL A 104 -4.72 0.12 -0.15
CA VAL A 104 -4.13 -1.00 0.61
C VAL A 104 -3.24 -0.43 1.72
N ILE A 105 -3.42 -0.94 2.92
CA ILE A 105 -2.51 -0.72 4.05
C ILE A 105 -1.83 -2.06 4.34
N ASN A 106 -0.52 -2.08 4.13
CA ASN A 106 0.32 -3.25 4.37
C ASN A 106 1.22 -3.00 5.58
N GLY A 107 1.01 -3.73 6.67
CA GLY A 107 1.92 -3.70 7.82
C GLY A 107 3.29 -4.23 7.46
N SER A 108 4.33 -3.69 8.10
CA SER A 108 5.73 -4.07 7.84
C SER A 108 6.25 -5.16 8.79
N GLY A 109 5.41 -5.66 9.72
CA GLY A 109 5.72 -6.78 10.62
C GLY A 109 5.39 -6.54 12.09
N ALA A 110 5.54 -5.32 12.61
CA ALA A 110 5.24 -5.01 14.01
C ALA A 110 4.04 -4.08 14.22
N THR A 111 3.50 -3.50 13.16
CA THR A 111 2.30 -2.66 13.26
C THR A 111 1.06 -3.55 13.27
N THR A 112 0.32 -3.52 14.36
CA THR A 112 -0.83 -4.41 14.56
C THR A 112 -1.96 -4.11 13.57
N LEU A 113 -2.81 -5.11 13.30
CA LEU A 113 -3.99 -4.93 12.43
C LEU A 113 -4.90 -3.82 12.94
N MET A 114 -5.03 -3.64 14.26
CA MET A 114 -5.82 -2.55 14.83
C MET A 114 -5.26 -1.18 14.46
N GLU A 115 -3.95 -0.98 14.55
CA GLU A 115 -3.28 0.27 14.15
C GLU A 115 -3.44 0.52 12.65
N GLN A 116 -3.27 -0.52 11.82
CA GLN A 116 -3.49 -0.45 10.37
C GLN A 116 -4.93 -0.05 10.03
N LEU A 117 -5.94 -0.55 10.75
CA LEU A 117 -7.34 -0.18 10.56
C LEU A 117 -7.63 1.26 11.00
N ILE A 118 -6.92 1.78 12.01
CA ILE A 118 -6.99 3.21 12.41
C ILE A 118 -6.46 4.08 11.27
N VAL A 119 -5.32 3.71 10.67
CA VAL A 119 -4.77 4.42 9.49
C VAL A 119 -5.74 4.33 8.31
N PHE A 120 -6.28 3.15 8.01
CA PHE A 120 -7.25 2.98 6.91
C PHE A 120 -8.50 3.84 7.12
N ARG A 121 -9.03 3.91 8.33
CA ARG A 121 -10.15 4.82 8.68
C ARG A 121 -9.81 6.28 8.33
N ALA A 122 -8.60 6.74 8.67
CA ALA A 122 -8.14 8.09 8.35
C ALA A 122 -8.07 8.30 6.82
N CYS A 123 -7.51 7.35 6.08
CA CYS A 123 -7.46 7.39 4.61
C CYS A 123 -8.87 7.50 4.00
N HIS A 124 -9.80 6.64 4.45
CA HIS A 124 -11.18 6.62 3.95
C HIS A 124 -11.88 7.96 4.18
N LYS A 125 -11.71 8.56 5.36
CA LYS A 125 -12.28 9.86 5.69
C LYS A 125 -11.70 10.97 4.81
N LEU A 126 -10.38 11.03 4.66
CA LEU A 126 -9.68 12.01 3.82
C LEU A 126 -10.12 11.93 2.35
N LEU A 127 -10.25 10.72 1.81
CA LEU A 127 -10.69 10.51 0.43
C LEU A 127 -12.14 10.92 0.23
N ALA A 128 -13.04 10.58 1.17
CA ALA A 128 -14.43 11.00 1.14
C ALA A 128 -14.57 12.53 1.16
N GLU A 129 -13.82 13.25 2.01
CA GLU A 129 -13.78 14.71 2.07
C GLU A 129 -13.29 15.34 0.75
N LYS A 130 -12.44 14.64 0.00
CA LYS A 130 -11.95 15.06 -1.33
C LYS A 130 -12.88 14.63 -2.48
N GLY A 131 -14.00 13.96 -2.18
CA GLY A 131 -14.94 13.47 -3.19
C GLY A 131 -14.39 12.30 -4.01
N ILE A 132 -13.49 11.49 -3.43
CA ILE A 132 -12.88 10.31 -4.06
C ILE A 132 -13.50 9.06 -3.43
N GLU A 133 -13.94 8.12 -4.26
CA GLU A 133 -14.58 6.89 -3.82
C GLU A 133 -13.56 5.76 -3.61
N VAL A 134 -13.61 5.09 -2.45
CA VAL A 134 -12.85 3.86 -2.20
C VAL A 134 -13.69 2.65 -2.61
N VAL A 135 -13.36 2.05 -3.75
CA VAL A 135 -14.12 0.92 -4.34
C VAL A 135 -13.50 -0.45 -4.05
N ALA A 136 -12.26 -0.48 -3.59
CA ALA A 136 -11.58 -1.70 -3.20
C ALA A 136 -10.58 -1.42 -2.07
N SER A 137 -10.34 -2.40 -1.21
CA SER A 137 -9.36 -2.25 -0.14
C SER A 137 -8.78 -3.58 0.31
N ALA A 138 -7.58 -3.53 0.90
CA ALA A 138 -7.00 -4.61 1.68
C ALA A 138 -6.20 -4.02 2.84
N VAL A 139 -6.29 -4.64 4.01
CA VAL A 139 -5.54 -4.23 5.21
C VAL A 139 -4.98 -5.48 5.86
N GLY A 140 -3.68 -5.50 6.12
CA GLY A 140 -3.03 -6.65 6.77
C GLY A 140 -1.53 -6.73 6.48
N GLU A 141 -0.91 -7.78 7.00
CA GLU A 141 0.51 -8.10 6.78
C GLU A 141 0.66 -8.87 5.45
N ILE A 142 0.75 -8.15 4.33
CA ILE A 142 0.83 -8.75 2.99
C ILE A 142 2.29 -9.05 2.62
N LEU A 143 3.19 -8.13 2.96
CA LEU A 143 4.63 -8.25 2.78
C LEU A 143 5.32 -7.53 3.94
N THR A 144 6.10 -8.27 4.72
CA THR A 144 6.76 -7.78 5.94
C THR A 144 8.27 -7.73 5.77
N VAL A 145 8.93 -6.91 6.58
CA VAL A 145 10.39 -6.82 6.72
C VAL A 145 10.71 -7.10 8.18
N GLN A 146 10.86 -8.38 8.53
CA GLN A 146 10.97 -8.86 9.90
C GLN A 146 9.95 -8.18 10.84
N GLU A 147 10.41 -7.56 11.92
CA GLU A 147 9.61 -6.84 12.90
C GLU A 147 9.69 -5.31 12.77
N THR A 148 9.91 -4.78 11.56
CA THR A 148 9.86 -3.33 11.32
C THR A 148 8.53 -2.76 11.78
N ALA A 149 8.58 -1.74 12.65
CA ALA A 149 7.39 -1.00 13.03
C ALA A 149 7.11 0.07 11.98
N GLY A 150 6.04 -0.11 11.24
CA GLY A 150 5.65 0.75 10.13
C GLY A 150 4.62 0.09 9.23
N PHE A 151 4.28 0.78 8.17
CA PHE A 151 3.35 0.27 7.16
C PHE A 151 3.60 0.93 5.80
N GLN A 152 3.15 0.24 4.76
CA GLN A 152 3.11 0.75 3.40
C GLN A 152 1.68 1.12 3.05
N MET A 153 1.50 2.29 2.46
CA MET A 153 0.25 2.73 1.86
C MET A 153 0.37 2.64 0.35
N PHE A 154 -0.61 2.01 -0.25
CA PHE A 154 -0.71 1.84 -1.70
C PHE A 154 -2.07 2.34 -2.16
N ILE A 155 -2.11 3.07 -3.26
CA ILE A 155 -3.35 3.41 -3.95
C ILE A 155 -3.26 3.03 -5.43
N ALA A 156 -4.41 2.72 -6.03
CA ALA A 156 -4.51 2.54 -7.47
C ALA A 156 -5.85 3.08 -7.98
N ARG A 157 -5.84 3.75 -9.15
CA ARG A 157 -7.08 4.05 -9.86
C ARG A 157 -7.73 2.77 -10.33
N MET A 158 -9.04 2.68 -10.14
CA MET A 158 -9.82 1.52 -10.51
C MET A 158 -10.94 1.95 -11.47
N ASP A 159 -10.88 1.45 -12.68
CA ASP A 159 -12.03 1.42 -13.56
C ASP A 159 -12.79 0.10 -13.40
N ASP A 160 -13.89 -0.05 -14.12
CA ASP A 160 -14.76 -1.23 -14.01
C ASP A 160 -14.04 -2.51 -14.50
N GLU A 161 -13.10 -2.40 -15.46
CA GLU A 161 -12.29 -3.52 -15.93
C GLU A 161 -11.33 -4.01 -14.84
N LEU A 162 -10.52 -3.12 -14.28
CA LEU A 162 -9.56 -3.44 -13.22
C LEU A 162 -10.27 -3.93 -11.95
N LEU A 163 -11.41 -3.33 -11.62
CA LEU A 163 -12.23 -3.74 -10.49
C LEU A 163 -12.82 -5.14 -10.72
N GLY A 164 -13.24 -5.46 -11.94
CA GLY A 164 -13.69 -6.79 -12.33
C GLY A 164 -12.60 -7.86 -12.10
N TYR A 165 -11.37 -7.60 -12.54
CA TYR A 165 -10.25 -8.51 -12.30
C TYR A 165 -9.84 -8.59 -10.82
N TRP A 166 -9.90 -7.47 -10.09
CA TRP A 166 -9.65 -7.49 -8.65
C TRP A 166 -10.66 -8.36 -7.89
N ASN A 167 -11.93 -8.29 -8.25
CA ASN A 167 -13.02 -9.04 -7.62
C ASN A 167 -13.12 -10.50 -8.11
N ALA A 168 -12.40 -10.87 -9.18
CA ALA A 168 -12.39 -12.25 -9.66
C ALA A 168 -11.86 -13.21 -8.58
N PRO A 169 -12.39 -14.44 -8.49
CA PRO A 169 -11.95 -15.41 -7.51
C PRO A 169 -10.44 -15.66 -7.57
N CYS A 170 -9.81 -15.70 -6.41
CA CYS A 170 -8.39 -16.00 -6.28
C CYS A 170 -8.17 -16.96 -5.10
N ARG A 171 -7.35 -17.98 -5.31
CA ARG A 171 -7.00 -18.92 -4.26
C ARG A 171 -5.53 -19.27 -4.34
N THR A 172 -4.78 -18.83 -3.34
CA THR A 172 -3.38 -19.22 -3.10
C THR A 172 -3.23 -19.77 -1.68
N PRO A 173 -2.09 -20.33 -1.31
CA PRO A 173 -1.84 -20.72 0.09
C PRO A 173 -2.01 -19.58 1.08
N TYR A 174 -1.73 -18.36 0.66
CA TYR A 174 -1.75 -17.17 1.53
C TYR A 174 -3.00 -16.31 1.34
N TYR A 175 -3.46 -16.07 0.10
CA TYR A 175 -4.53 -15.12 -0.22
C TYR A 175 -5.74 -15.82 -0.83
N ARG A 176 -6.93 -15.43 -0.36
CA ARG A 176 -8.23 -15.87 -0.92
C ARG A 176 -9.19 -14.68 -0.93
N ASN A 177 -10.03 -14.61 -1.92
CA ASN A 177 -11.21 -13.77 -1.97
C ASN A 177 -12.35 -14.51 -2.70
#